data_df18e127729582d693856a97dcdd9dce
#
_entry.id   df18e127729582d693856a97dcdd9dce
#
_cell.length_a   1.000
_cell.length_b   1.000
_cell.length_c   1.000
_cell.angle_alpha   90.00
_cell.angle_beta   90.00
_cell.angle_gamma   90.00
#
_symmetry.space_group_name_H-M   'P 1'
#
loop_
_entity.id
_entity.type
_entity.pdbx_description
1 polymer ?
#
loop_
_entity_poly.entity_id
_entity_poly.type
_entity_poly.pdbx_seq_one_letter_code
_entity_poly.pdbx_strand_id
1 'polypeptide(L)'
;MYKRQDEQVKIASITKVMTAILTIENCKMDEKVTVSSAAATVGNSTAGLLEGDELTVEQALRGLMIPTGNDAAIVLAEHVGKKIDPKTKDAVATFVKAMNERAKKLGCTGTVFENPHGLDFDEWAGDMHSTAHDVALMMQEAMKNDTFREVVASEDSWIEVTGADGSDHSHSMDTHNVLLGQDGNIGGKTGTTDDAGYCFTSAYDRDGDEVYTVVLNSATNDQRFADTATLANWYYGHKVTVAIANTQEKLSLIHISE
;
A
#
# COMPACT_ATOMS: atom_id res chain seq x y z
N MET A 1 17.00 -13.07 2.40
CA MET A 1 16.41 -14.25 3.07
C MET A 1 14.98 -14.39 2.57
N TYR A 2 14.68 -15.50 1.91
CA TYR A 2 13.35 -15.81 1.39
C TYR A 2 12.81 -17.03 2.11
N LYS A 3 11.61 -16.93 2.68
CA LYS A 3 10.92 -18.05 3.31
C LYS A 3 9.46 -17.98 2.90
N ARG A 4 8.95 -19.05 2.27
CA ARG A 4 7.55 -19.15 1.84
C ARG A 4 7.10 -17.99 0.95
N GLN A 5 7.98 -17.44 0.12
CA GLN A 5 7.71 -16.23 -0.67
C GLN A 5 6.54 -16.37 -1.65
N ASP A 6 6.21 -17.59 -2.06
CA ASP A 6 5.15 -17.89 -3.03
C ASP A 6 3.90 -18.48 -2.35
N GLU A 7 3.86 -18.54 -1.01
CA GLU A 7 2.69 -18.97 -0.25
C GLU A 7 1.60 -17.91 -0.33
N GLN A 8 0.41 -18.30 -0.76
CA GLN A 8 -0.75 -17.43 -0.83
C GLN A 8 -1.37 -17.26 0.55
N VAL A 9 -1.48 -16.02 1.00
CA VAL A 9 -2.05 -15.64 2.30
C VAL A 9 -2.91 -14.39 2.16
N LYS A 10 -3.79 -14.15 3.12
CA LYS A 10 -4.48 -12.87 3.27
C LYS A 10 -3.47 -11.78 3.59
N ILE A 11 -3.67 -10.57 3.05
CA ILE A 11 -2.71 -9.47 3.18
C ILE A 11 -3.29 -8.21 3.82
N ALA A 12 -4.58 -8.26 4.18
CA ALA A 12 -5.29 -7.13 4.78
C ALA A 12 -5.03 -5.81 4.02
N SER A 13 -4.83 -4.72 4.73
CA SER A 13 -4.63 -3.38 4.15
C SER A 13 -3.34 -3.18 3.33
N ILE A 14 -2.48 -4.20 3.16
CA ILE A 14 -1.41 -4.14 2.14
C ILE A 14 -2.03 -3.99 0.74
N THR A 15 -3.25 -4.47 0.53
CA THR A 15 -4.10 -4.25 -0.66
C THR A 15 -4.09 -2.79 -1.14
N LYS A 16 -4.05 -1.84 -0.22
CA LYS A 16 -4.07 -0.39 -0.50
C LYS A 16 -2.86 0.11 -1.30
N VAL A 17 -1.77 -0.66 -1.34
CA VAL A 17 -0.63 -0.37 -2.23
C VAL A 17 -1.07 -0.42 -3.70
N MET A 18 -1.85 -1.44 -4.09
CA MET A 18 -2.39 -1.52 -5.45
C MET A 18 -3.44 -0.43 -5.71
N THR A 19 -4.25 -0.09 -4.72
CA THR A 19 -5.21 1.02 -4.80
C THR A 19 -4.49 2.34 -5.06
N ALA A 20 -3.37 2.59 -4.36
CA ALA A 20 -2.54 3.77 -4.57
C ALA A 20 -1.90 3.80 -5.96
N ILE A 21 -1.34 2.67 -6.44
CA ILE A 21 -0.77 2.55 -7.80
C ILE A 21 -1.80 2.97 -8.85
N LEU A 22 -2.99 2.37 -8.83
CA LEU A 22 -4.04 2.68 -9.81
C LEU A 22 -4.53 4.12 -9.71
N THR A 23 -4.63 4.67 -8.51
CA THR A 23 -5.01 6.07 -8.31
C THR A 23 -3.99 7.01 -8.97
N ILE A 24 -2.72 6.82 -8.70
CA ILE A 24 -1.63 7.65 -9.24
C ILE A 24 -1.55 7.52 -10.77
N GLU A 25 -1.76 6.33 -11.32
CA GLU A 25 -1.73 6.08 -12.78
C GLU A 25 -2.90 6.73 -13.53
N ASN A 26 -4.04 6.98 -12.87
CA ASN A 26 -5.28 7.42 -13.54
C ASN A 26 -5.72 8.84 -13.16
N CYS A 27 -5.18 9.45 -12.14
CA CYS A 27 -5.64 10.75 -11.62
C CYS A 27 -4.50 11.76 -11.53
N LYS A 28 -4.87 13.04 -11.65
CA LYS A 28 -4.04 14.14 -11.15
C LYS A 28 -4.29 14.31 -9.66
N MET A 29 -3.27 14.71 -8.93
CA MET A 29 -3.36 14.82 -7.48
C MET A 29 -4.29 15.95 -7.01
N ASP A 30 -4.49 16.98 -7.82
CA ASP A 30 -5.38 18.11 -7.56
C ASP A 30 -6.85 17.88 -7.97
N GLU A 31 -7.18 16.75 -8.57
CA GLU A 31 -8.58 16.41 -8.89
C GLU A 31 -9.41 16.33 -7.60
N LYS A 32 -10.65 16.82 -7.66
CA LYS A 32 -11.59 16.76 -6.54
C LYS A 32 -12.36 15.45 -6.54
N VAL A 33 -12.56 14.90 -5.37
CA VAL A 33 -13.38 13.72 -5.11
C VAL A 33 -14.38 14.03 -4.01
N THR A 34 -15.53 13.38 -4.06
CA THR A 34 -16.59 13.53 -3.06
C THR A 34 -16.81 12.19 -2.36
N VAL A 35 -16.93 12.22 -1.06
CA VAL A 35 -17.13 11.03 -0.22
C VAL A 35 -18.58 10.54 -0.36
N SER A 36 -18.77 9.32 -0.81
CA SER A 36 -20.07 8.68 -0.88
C SER A 36 -20.52 8.15 0.49
N SER A 37 -21.83 7.86 0.63
CA SER A 37 -22.37 7.18 1.81
C SER A 37 -21.70 5.81 2.04
N ALA A 38 -21.43 5.07 0.96
CA ALA A 38 -20.75 3.78 1.04
C ALA A 38 -19.32 3.92 1.59
N ALA A 39 -18.59 4.95 1.14
CA ALA A 39 -17.26 5.24 1.66
C ALA A 39 -17.29 5.62 3.15
N ALA A 40 -18.17 6.54 3.53
CA ALA A 40 -18.28 7.03 4.92
C ALA A 40 -18.69 5.94 5.93
N THR A 41 -19.33 4.86 5.47
CA THR A 41 -19.88 3.80 6.33
C THR A 41 -19.13 2.46 6.26
N VAL A 42 -18.05 2.37 5.48
CA VAL A 42 -17.30 1.10 5.32
C VAL A 42 -16.70 0.55 6.61
N GLY A 43 -16.40 1.41 7.57
CA GLY A 43 -15.97 1.03 8.91
C GLY A 43 -14.54 0.53 9.05
N ASN A 44 -14.20 0.03 10.23
CA ASN A 44 -12.85 -0.37 10.66
C ASN A 44 -11.85 0.79 10.62
N SER A 45 -10.65 0.63 10.05
CA SER A 45 -9.69 1.75 9.91
C SER A 45 -10.23 2.80 8.97
N THR A 46 -10.32 4.04 9.41
CA THR A 46 -10.84 5.15 8.60
C THR A 46 -9.94 6.38 8.69
N ALA A 47 -10.00 7.22 7.67
CA ALA A 47 -9.43 8.56 7.67
C ALA A 47 -10.39 9.59 8.32
N GLY A 48 -11.56 9.14 8.74
CA GLY A 48 -12.59 9.97 9.39
C GLY A 48 -13.47 10.76 8.39
N LEU A 49 -13.46 10.38 7.11
CA LEU A 49 -14.21 11.06 6.06
C LEU A 49 -15.71 10.87 6.24
N LEU A 50 -16.46 11.96 6.08
CA LEU A 50 -17.92 12.00 6.21
C LEU A 50 -18.60 12.06 4.83
N GLU A 51 -19.84 11.54 4.75
CA GLU A 51 -20.62 11.62 3.53
C GLU A 51 -20.76 13.09 3.04
N GLY A 52 -20.42 13.31 1.77
CA GLY A 52 -20.48 14.61 1.13
C GLY A 52 -19.22 15.47 1.30
N ASP A 53 -18.22 15.01 2.04
CA ASP A 53 -16.94 15.71 2.10
C ASP A 53 -16.30 15.77 0.71
N GLU A 54 -15.71 16.92 0.39
CA GLU A 54 -14.91 17.14 -0.81
C GLU A 54 -13.44 17.32 -0.44
N LEU A 55 -12.57 16.56 -1.10
CA LEU A 55 -11.12 16.59 -0.91
C LEU A 55 -10.39 16.36 -2.23
N THR A 56 -9.09 16.58 -2.26
CA THR A 56 -8.29 16.24 -3.44
C THR A 56 -7.93 14.75 -3.47
N VAL A 57 -7.57 14.23 -4.63
CA VAL A 57 -7.02 12.87 -4.78
C VAL A 57 -5.77 12.71 -3.91
N GLU A 58 -4.90 13.71 -3.82
CA GLU A 58 -3.74 13.67 -2.93
C GLU A 58 -4.14 13.52 -1.46
N GLN A 59 -5.11 14.29 -0.99
CA GLN A 59 -5.62 14.18 0.38
C GLN A 59 -6.25 12.81 0.65
N ALA A 60 -7.02 12.28 -0.31
CA ALA A 60 -7.57 10.93 -0.21
C ALA A 60 -6.46 9.86 -0.21
N LEU A 61 -5.38 10.04 -0.99
CA LEU A 61 -4.23 9.14 -1.01
C LEU A 61 -3.48 9.17 0.34
N ARG A 62 -3.36 10.33 0.98
CA ARG A 62 -2.84 10.45 2.36
C ARG A 62 -3.73 9.71 3.35
N GLY A 63 -5.06 9.91 3.28
CA GLY A 63 -6.03 9.17 4.09
C GLY A 63 -6.00 7.66 3.87
N LEU A 64 -5.71 7.21 2.65
CA LEU A 64 -5.54 5.80 2.30
C LEU A 64 -4.33 5.15 2.97
N MET A 65 -3.17 5.81 2.90
CA MET A 65 -1.89 5.18 3.21
C MET A 65 -1.44 5.41 4.65
N ILE A 66 -1.64 6.59 5.21
CA ILE A 66 -1.11 6.98 6.54
C ILE A 66 -1.93 6.32 7.65
N PRO A 67 -3.25 6.66 7.86
CA PRO A 67 -4.08 6.05 8.88
C PRO A 67 -4.74 4.73 8.41
N THR A 68 -4.42 4.29 7.18
CA THR A 68 -4.99 3.06 6.63
C THR A 68 -6.50 3.15 6.31
N GLY A 69 -7.01 4.32 5.89
CA GLY A 69 -8.44 4.57 5.68
C GLY A 69 -9.10 3.68 4.65
N ASN A 70 -10.13 2.94 5.06
CA ASN A 70 -10.99 2.16 4.16
C ASN A 70 -11.96 3.06 3.40
N ASP A 71 -12.43 4.12 4.06
CA ASP A 71 -13.22 5.21 3.49
C ASP A 71 -12.49 5.85 2.29
N ALA A 72 -11.25 6.25 2.47
CA ALA A 72 -10.41 6.77 1.40
C ALA A 72 -10.19 5.77 0.26
N ALA A 73 -10.09 4.47 0.57
CA ALA A 73 -9.97 3.42 -0.44
C ALA A 73 -11.22 3.33 -1.33
N ILE A 74 -12.42 3.40 -0.75
CA ILE A 74 -13.69 3.39 -1.50
C ILE A 74 -13.83 4.66 -2.34
N VAL A 75 -13.56 5.85 -1.76
CA VAL A 75 -13.59 7.14 -2.49
C VAL A 75 -12.73 7.08 -3.74
N LEU A 76 -11.48 6.64 -3.60
CA LEU A 76 -10.55 6.53 -4.73
C LEU A 76 -10.98 5.47 -5.74
N ALA A 77 -11.47 4.32 -5.28
CA ALA A 77 -11.96 3.26 -6.16
C ALA A 77 -13.19 3.70 -6.98
N GLU A 78 -14.13 4.41 -6.37
CA GLU A 78 -15.29 4.98 -7.06
C GLU A 78 -14.88 6.01 -8.11
N HIS A 79 -13.96 6.91 -7.76
CA HIS A 79 -13.48 7.95 -8.68
C HIS A 79 -12.73 7.35 -9.87
N VAL A 80 -11.74 6.50 -9.61
CA VAL A 80 -10.93 5.87 -10.65
C VAL A 80 -11.75 4.90 -11.49
N GLY A 81 -12.66 4.13 -10.89
CA GLY A 81 -13.53 3.23 -11.61
C GLY A 81 -14.42 3.94 -12.63
N LYS A 82 -14.97 5.11 -12.27
CA LYS A 82 -15.72 5.99 -13.19
C LYS A 82 -14.84 6.58 -14.29
N LYS A 83 -13.56 6.83 -14.02
CA LYS A 83 -12.61 7.29 -15.06
C LYS A 83 -12.25 6.19 -16.04
N ILE A 84 -12.08 4.95 -15.56
CA ILE A 84 -11.81 3.77 -16.40
C ILE A 84 -13.00 3.46 -17.29
N ASP A 85 -14.21 3.43 -16.74
CA ASP A 85 -15.46 3.25 -17.50
C ASP A 85 -16.51 4.28 -17.04
N PRO A 86 -16.69 5.39 -17.78
CA PRO A 86 -17.70 6.40 -17.45
C PRO A 86 -19.15 5.91 -17.51
N LYS A 87 -19.40 4.72 -18.07
CA LYS A 87 -20.74 4.12 -18.16
C LYS A 87 -20.94 3.00 -17.13
N THR A 88 -19.97 2.73 -16.30
CA THR A 88 -20.08 1.67 -15.29
C THR A 88 -21.25 1.93 -14.34
N LYS A 89 -21.94 0.86 -13.97
CA LYS A 89 -22.98 0.90 -12.93
C LYS A 89 -22.40 0.59 -11.55
N ASP A 90 -21.17 0.03 -11.51
CA ASP A 90 -20.45 -0.31 -10.31
C ASP A 90 -18.97 0.07 -10.50
N ALA A 91 -18.63 1.25 -10.00
CA ALA A 91 -17.31 1.82 -10.13
C ALA A 91 -16.28 1.03 -9.32
N VAL A 92 -16.66 0.55 -8.12
CA VAL A 92 -15.77 -0.25 -7.27
C VAL A 92 -15.44 -1.58 -7.93
N ALA A 93 -16.41 -2.30 -8.48
CA ALA A 93 -16.16 -3.53 -9.22
C ALA A 93 -15.27 -3.30 -10.46
N THR A 94 -15.48 -2.18 -11.18
CA THR A 94 -14.63 -1.78 -12.31
C THR A 94 -13.19 -1.55 -11.85
N PHE A 95 -13.00 -0.89 -10.71
CA PHE A 95 -11.70 -0.66 -10.12
C PHE A 95 -11.02 -1.96 -9.68
N VAL A 96 -11.73 -2.85 -8.99
CA VAL A 96 -11.21 -4.17 -8.57
C VAL A 96 -10.77 -5.02 -9.76
N LYS A 97 -11.53 -4.99 -10.85
CA LYS A 97 -11.11 -5.62 -12.11
C LYS A 97 -9.77 -5.04 -12.59
N ALA A 98 -9.63 -3.72 -12.58
CA ALA A 98 -8.38 -3.05 -12.96
C ALA A 98 -7.21 -3.40 -12.00
N MET A 99 -7.46 -3.55 -10.68
CA MET A 99 -6.45 -4.03 -9.73
C MET A 99 -5.89 -5.39 -10.16
N ASN A 100 -6.75 -6.34 -10.47
CA ASN A 100 -6.35 -7.68 -10.90
C ASN A 100 -5.62 -7.67 -12.25
N GLU A 101 -6.04 -6.83 -13.20
CA GLU A 101 -5.36 -6.66 -14.48
C GLU A 101 -3.97 -6.03 -14.29
N ARG A 102 -3.85 -5.05 -13.39
CA ARG A 102 -2.57 -4.40 -13.08
C ARG A 102 -1.61 -5.35 -12.37
N ALA A 103 -2.10 -6.14 -11.41
CA ALA A 103 -1.32 -7.18 -10.75
C ALA A 103 -0.70 -8.16 -11.77
N LYS A 104 -1.51 -8.66 -12.71
CA LYS A 104 -1.01 -9.52 -13.80
C LYS A 104 0.07 -8.85 -14.65
N LYS A 105 -0.08 -7.55 -14.97
CA LYS A 105 0.92 -6.79 -15.74
C LYS A 105 2.23 -6.60 -14.97
N LEU A 106 2.19 -6.57 -13.63
CA LEU A 106 3.36 -6.54 -12.77
C LEU A 106 4.04 -7.90 -12.60
N GLY A 107 3.40 -8.98 -13.05
CA GLY A 107 3.88 -10.34 -12.83
C GLY A 107 3.44 -10.95 -11.50
N CYS A 108 2.51 -10.33 -10.80
CA CYS A 108 1.91 -10.84 -9.56
C CYS A 108 0.97 -12.00 -9.89
N THR A 109 1.50 -13.22 -9.95
CA THR A 109 0.75 -14.40 -10.39
C THR A 109 0.01 -15.11 -9.27
N GLY A 110 0.36 -14.84 -8.02
CA GLY A 110 -0.26 -15.39 -6.82
C GLY A 110 -1.19 -14.39 -6.11
N THR A 111 -1.71 -13.38 -6.83
CA THR A 111 -2.51 -12.30 -6.23
C THR A 111 -3.91 -12.23 -6.84
N VAL A 112 -4.91 -12.14 -5.95
CA VAL A 112 -6.31 -11.86 -6.28
C VAL A 112 -6.84 -10.77 -5.35
N PHE A 113 -7.42 -9.72 -5.93
CA PHE A 113 -8.12 -8.64 -5.22
C PHE A 113 -9.63 -8.78 -5.39
N GLU A 114 -10.39 -8.54 -4.32
CA GLU A 114 -11.86 -8.52 -4.32
C GLU A 114 -12.45 -7.20 -3.85
N ASN A 115 -11.63 -6.37 -3.20
CA ASN A 115 -12.00 -5.01 -2.78
C ASN A 115 -10.74 -4.09 -2.74
N PRO A 116 -10.92 -2.75 -2.63
CA PRO A 116 -9.80 -1.81 -2.67
C PRO A 116 -9.09 -1.58 -1.33
N HIS A 117 -9.61 -2.11 -0.22
CA HIS A 117 -9.14 -1.78 1.15
C HIS A 117 -8.47 -2.94 1.88
N GLY A 118 -8.85 -4.19 1.59
CA GLY A 118 -8.22 -5.36 2.18
C GLY A 118 -8.98 -5.98 3.36
N LEU A 119 -10.25 -5.62 3.61
CA LEU A 119 -11.10 -6.37 4.55
C LEU A 119 -11.42 -7.74 3.95
N ASP A 120 -11.47 -8.77 4.79
CA ASP A 120 -11.60 -10.18 4.41
C ASP A 120 -12.58 -10.97 5.30
N PHE A 121 -13.51 -10.29 5.96
CA PHE A 121 -14.52 -10.85 6.86
C PHE A 121 -15.89 -10.20 6.60
N ASP A 122 -16.94 -10.76 7.19
CA ASP A 122 -18.35 -10.36 7.01
C ASP A 122 -18.73 -10.28 5.53
N GLU A 123 -19.29 -9.18 5.06
CA GLU A 123 -19.63 -8.93 3.65
C GLU A 123 -18.43 -8.92 2.70
N TRP A 124 -17.21 -8.80 3.22
CA TRP A 124 -15.95 -8.80 2.48
C TRP A 124 -15.25 -10.17 2.49
N ALA A 125 -15.86 -11.18 3.13
CA ALA A 125 -15.31 -12.52 3.16
C ALA A 125 -15.22 -13.12 1.75
N GLY A 126 -14.03 -13.61 1.37
CA GLY A 126 -13.78 -14.13 0.03
C GLY A 126 -12.40 -14.77 -0.10
N ASP A 127 -11.96 -14.92 -1.35
CA ASP A 127 -10.68 -15.56 -1.71
C ASP A 127 -9.57 -14.57 -2.02
N MET A 128 -9.65 -13.34 -1.50
CA MET A 128 -8.59 -12.34 -1.68
C MET A 128 -7.30 -12.81 -1.03
N HIS A 129 -6.22 -12.84 -1.80
CA HIS A 129 -4.91 -13.29 -1.33
C HIS A 129 -3.77 -12.68 -2.14
N SER A 130 -2.55 -12.79 -1.60
CA SER A 130 -1.32 -12.47 -2.31
C SER A 130 -0.15 -13.30 -1.77
N THR A 131 1.04 -13.08 -2.31
CA THR A 131 2.29 -13.70 -1.84
C THR A 131 3.29 -12.62 -1.42
N ALA A 132 4.28 -12.98 -0.60
CA ALA A 132 5.33 -12.02 -0.23
C ALA A 132 6.11 -11.54 -1.45
N HIS A 133 6.33 -12.39 -2.44
CA HIS A 133 6.97 -12.01 -3.71
C HIS A 133 6.15 -10.96 -4.47
N ASP A 134 4.84 -11.20 -4.64
CA ASP A 134 3.97 -10.27 -5.37
C ASP A 134 3.82 -8.93 -4.64
N VAL A 135 3.72 -8.95 -3.30
CA VAL A 135 3.71 -7.72 -2.50
C VAL A 135 4.99 -6.91 -2.68
N ALA A 136 6.16 -7.58 -2.75
CA ALA A 136 7.43 -6.90 -3.01
C ALA A 136 7.45 -6.23 -4.39
N LEU A 137 6.91 -6.90 -5.44
CA LEU A 137 6.77 -6.31 -6.78
C LEU A 137 5.84 -5.08 -6.76
N MET A 138 4.73 -5.15 -6.04
CA MET A 138 3.81 -4.02 -5.90
C MET A 138 4.46 -2.85 -5.17
N MET A 139 5.17 -3.11 -4.06
CA MET A 139 5.86 -2.07 -3.31
C MET A 139 6.97 -1.42 -4.14
N GLN A 140 7.77 -2.21 -4.84
CA GLN A 140 8.80 -1.72 -5.75
C GLN A 140 8.22 -0.82 -6.85
N GLU A 141 7.08 -1.20 -7.44
CA GLU A 141 6.41 -0.39 -8.46
C GLU A 141 5.91 0.93 -7.88
N ALA A 142 5.23 0.88 -6.73
CA ALA A 142 4.69 2.07 -6.08
C ALA A 142 5.79 3.07 -5.71
N MET A 143 6.92 2.57 -5.21
CA MET A 143 8.07 3.40 -4.81
C MET A 143 8.81 4.07 -5.97
N LYS A 144 8.49 3.78 -7.24
CA LYS A 144 9.00 4.54 -8.39
C LYS A 144 8.33 5.91 -8.53
N ASN A 145 7.22 6.15 -7.85
CA ASN A 145 6.46 7.39 -7.93
C ASN A 145 6.77 8.30 -6.72
N ASP A 146 7.15 9.54 -7.00
CA ASP A 146 7.55 10.51 -5.96
C ASP A 146 6.40 10.82 -5.01
N THR A 147 5.16 10.98 -5.51
CA THR A 147 3.98 11.21 -4.65
C THR A 147 3.74 10.05 -3.70
N PHE A 148 3.86 8.80 -4.17
CA PHE A 148 3.75 7.64 -3.28
C PHE A 148 4.84 7.65 -2.20
N ARG A 149 6.09 7.92 -2.59
CA ARG A 149 7.23 8.01 -1.65
C ARG A 149 6.97 9.07 -0.58
N GLU A 150 6.53 10.26 -0.97
CA GLU A 150 6.21 11.34 -0.03
C GLU A 150 5.10 10.95 0.95
N VAL A 151 4.03 10.32 0.45
CA VAL A 151 2.90 9.90 1.29
C VAL A 151 3.30 8.84 2.30
N VAL A 152 4.03 7.79 1.89
CA VAL A 152 4.42 6.70 2.81
C VAL A 152 5.57 7.07 3.75
N ALA A 153 6.30 8.14 3.43
CA ALA A 153 7.33 8.74 4.27
C ALA A 153 6.79 9.81 5.23
N SER A 154 5.47 10.12 5.16
CA SER A 154 4.86 11.08 6.09
C SER A 154 4.67 10.43 7.45
N GLU A 155 5.12 11.14 8.48
CA GLU A 155 4.77 10.85 9.86
C GLU A 155 3.31 11.29 10.12
N ASP A 156 3.05 11.94 11.24
CA ASP A 156 1.73 12.51 11.51
C ASP A 156 1.47 13.71 10.59
N SER A 157 0.31 13.76 9.99
CA SER A 157 -0.09 14.83 9.09
C SER A 157 -1.58 15.17 9.24
N TRP A 158 -2.03 16.18 8.53
CA TRP A 158 -3.43 16.58 8.49
C TRP A 158 -3.90 16.65 7.05
N ILE A 159 -5.16 16.31 6.83
CA ILE A 159 -5.85 16.65 5.59
C ILE A 159 -6.97 17.62 5.90
N GLU A 160 -7.16 18.59 5.01
CA GLU A 160 -8.28 19.54 5.08
C GLU A 160 -9.32 19.10 4.06
N VAL A 161 -10.57 19.07 4.48
CA VAL A 161 -11.70 18.69 3.65
C VAL A 161 -12.79 19.75 3.76
N THR A 162 -13.59 19.90 2.70
CA THR A 162 -14.76 20.76 2.72
C THR A 162 -15.99 19.89 2.91
N GLY A 163 -16.70 20.07 4.01
CA GLY A 163 -17.91 19.31 4.33
C GLY A 163 -19.08 19.62 3.41
N ALA A 164 -20.08 18.75 3.41
CA ALA A 164 -21.30 18.90 2.60
C ALA A 164 -22.07 20.22 2.85
N ASP A 165 -21.88 20.83 4.01
CA ASP A 165 -22.45 22.14 4.38
C ASP A 165 -21.58 23.32 3.93
N GLY A 166 -20.44 23.06 3.30
CA GLY A 166 -19.46 24.05 2.86
C GLY A 166 -18.50 24.53 3.97
N SER A 167 -18.51 23.92 5.15
CA SER A 167 -17.54 24.23 6.20
C SER A 167 -16.25 23.45 5.98
N ASP A 168 -15.10 24.07 6.25
CA ASP A 168 -13.81 23.38 6.22
C ASP A 168 -13.54 22.74 7.58
N HIS A 169 -13.02 21.51 7.55
CA HIS A 169 -12.55 20.80 8.75
C HIS A 169 -11.32 19.96 8.43
N SER A 170 -10.62 19.50 9.46
CA SER A 170 -9.35 18.78 9.32
C SER A 170 -9.42 17.43 10.01
N HIS A 171 -8.77 16.44 9.39
CA HIS A 171 -8.58 15.12 9.99
C HIS A 171 -7.10 14.87 10.26
N SER A 172 -6.78 14.38 11.46
CA SER A 172 -5.44 13.91 11.82
C SER A 172 -5.15 12.57 11.15
N MET A 173 -3.94 12.44 10.60
CA MET A 173 -3.42 11.24 9.95
C MET A 173 -2.22 10.76 10.72
N ASP A 174 -2.38 9.71 11.53
CA ASP A 174 -1.30 9.13 12.32
C ASP A 174 -0.73 7.89 11.62
N THR A 175 0.60 7.85 11.43
CA THR A 175 1.23 6.72 10.78
C THR A 175 1.26 5.47 11.67
N HIS A 176 0.99 4.32 11.07
CA HIS A 176 1.15 3.03 11.74
C HIS A 176 2.55 2.41 11.56
N ASN A 177 3.45 3.07 10.80
CA ASN A 177 4.81 2.61 10.57
C ASN A 177 5.75 3.09 11.69
N VAL A 178 5.89 2.30 12.73
CA VAL A 178 6.77 2.64 13.87
C VAL A 178 8.27 2.61 13.52
N LEU A 179 8.65 2.09 12.35
CA LEU A 179 10.04 2.05 11.89
C LEU A 179 10.41 3.25 11.01
N LEU A 180 9.45 4.11 10.68
CA LEU A 180 9.70 5.24 9.78
C LEU A 180 10.87 6.09 10.28
N GLY A 181 11.80 6.41 9.38
CA GLY A 181 13.03 7.16 9.69
C GLY A 181 14.10 6.39 10.48
N GLN A 182 13.82 5.15 10.93
CA GLN A 182 14.79 4.34 11.66
C GLN A 182 15.61 3.47 10.71
N ASP A 183 16.91 3.45 10.90
CA ASP A 183 17.85 2.56 10.17
C ASP A 183 17.68 2.56 8.64
N GLY A 184 17.27 3.70 8.07
CA GLY A 184 17.06 3.85 6.64
C GLY A 184 15.66 3.43 6.15
N ASN A 185 14.68 3.18 7.03
CA ASN A 185 13.30 2.97 6.62
C ASN A 185 12.71 4.26 6.05
N ILE A 186 12.28 4.22 4.78
CA ILE A 186 11.77 5.37 4.02
C ILE A 186 10.27 5.30 3.77
N GLY A 187 9.56 4.35 4.38
CA GLY A 187 8.12 4.25 4.28
C GLY A 187 7.63 2.81 4.16
N GLY A 188 6.32 2.65 4.23
CA GLY A 188 5.72 1.32 4.14
C GLY A 188 4.22 1.30 4.36
N LYS A 189 3.65 0.10 4.36
CA LYS A 189 2.21 -0.11 4.59
C LYS A 189 1.98 -1.28 5.52
N THR A 190 1.22 -1.04 6.57
CA THR A 190 0.75 -2.07 7.50
C THR A 190 -0.59 -2.66 7.05
N GLY A 191 -0.88 -3.87 7.46
CA GLY A 191 -2.17 -4.52 7.32
C GLY A 191 -2.46 -5.43 8.50
N THR A 192 -3.71 -5.53 8.93
CA THR A 192 -4.12 -6.43 10.02
C THR A 192 -5.60 -6.79 9.86
N THR A 193 -5.89 -8.07 9.86
CA THR A 193 -7.20 -8.68 10.11
C THR A 193 -6.96 -9.96 10.92
N ASP A 194 -8.00 -10.57 11.44
CA ASP A 194 -7.85 -11.81 12.18
C ASP A 194 -7.30 -12.95 11.32
N ASP A 195 -7.72 -13.02 10.03
CA ASP A 195 -7.27 -14.03 9.08
C ASP A 195 -5.87 -13.74 8.52
N ALA A 196 -5.55 -12.46 8.24
CA ALA A 196 -4.25 -12.09 7.71
C ALA A 196 -3.14 -12.08 8.76
N GLY A 197 -3.48 -12.00 10.05
CA GLY A 197 -2.49 -11.68 11.08
C GLY A 197 -1.90 -10.28 10.89
N TYR A 198 -0.72 -10.05 11.40
CA TYR A 198 -0.03 -8.76 11.28
C TYR A 198 0.90 -8.76 10.06
N CYS A 199 0.61 -7.90 9.09
CA CYS A 199 1.34 -7.75 7.84
C CYS A 199 2.05 -6.40 7.77
N PHE A 200 3.23 -6.36 7.15
CA PHE A 200 3.96 -5.13 6.86
C PHE A 200 4.82 -5.28 5.61
N THR A 201 4.76 -4.30 4.71
CA THR A 201 5.70 -4.12 3.61
C THR A 201 6.35 -2.76 3.74
N SER A 202 7.65 -2.67 3.52
CA SER A 202 8.37 -1.40 3.63
C SER A 202 9.57 -1.31 2.69
N ALA A 203 10.00 -0.07 2.46
CA ALA A 203 11.20 0.26 1.73
C ALA A 203 12.26 0.80 2.70
N TYR A 204 13.50 0.42 2.45
CA TYR A 204 14.69 0.95 3.12
C TYR A 204 15.64 1.48 2.08
N ASP A 205 16.30 2.59 2.39
CA ASP A 205 17.41 3.13 1.62
C ASP A 205 18.60 3.39 2.56
N ARG A 206 19.73 2.78 2.24
CA ARG A 206 21.02 3.08 2.91
C ARG A 206 22.05 3.39 1.84
N ASP A 207 22.49 4.65 1.82
CA ASP A 207 23.50 5.13 0.89
C ASP A 207 23.14 4.94 -0.60
N GLY A 208 21.85 5.09 -0.95
CA GLY A 208 21.34 4.94 -2.29
C GLY A 208 21.11 3.49 -2.73
N ASP A 209 21.14 2.56 -1.79
CA ASP A 209 20.80 1.16 -2.00
C ASP A 209 19.43 0.86 -1.41
N GLU A 210 18.44 0.77 -2.27
CA GLU A 210 17.05 0.59 -1.89
C GLU A 210 16.65 -0.90 -1.87
N VAL A 211 16.02 -1.34 -0.78
CA VAL A 211 15.51 -2.71 -0.62
C VAL A 211 14.07 -2.70 -0.11
N TYR A 212 13.31 -3.69 -0.55
CA TYR A 212 11.93 -3.89 -0.12
C TYR A 212 11.82 -5.11 0.78
N THR A 213 11.14 -4.94 1.91
CA THR A 213 10.89 -6.01 2.87
C THR A 213 9.40 -6.32 2.94
N VAL A 214 9.06 -7.59 3.10
CA VAL A 214 7.68 -8.06 3.24
C VAL A 214 7.60 -9.08 4.36
N VAL A 215 6.76 -8.83 5.33
CA VAL A 215 6.41 -9.74 6.42
C VAL A 215 4.89 -9.91 6.39
N LEU A 216 4.42 -11.14 6.19
CA LEU A 216 3.01 -11.50 6.16
C LEU A 216 2.70 -12.49 7.26
N ASN A 217 1.48 -12.45 7.79
CA ASN A 217 0.95 -13.37 8.79
C ASN A 217 1.85 -13.48 10.04
N SER A 218 2.34 -12.37 10.55
CA SER A 218 3.07 -12.33 11.82
C SER A 218 2.10 -12.51 13.00
N ALA A 219 2.54 -13.18 14.05
CA ALA A 219 1.69 -13.49 15.20
C ALA A 219 1.34 -12.27 16.07
N THR A 220 2.21 -11.24 16.07
CA THR A 220 1.99 -10.02 16.85
C THR A 220 2.38 -8.76 16.10
N ASN A 221 1.83 -7.63 16.53
CA ASN A 221 2.18 -6.34 16.00
C ASN A 221 3.68 -6.04 16.10
N ASP A 222 4.28 -6.31 17.26
CA ASP A 222 5.69 -6.02 17.49
C ASP A 222 6.60 -6.94 16.65
N GLN A 223 6.20 -8.19 16.48
CA GLN A 223 6.97 -9.17 15.72
C GLN A 223 7.08 -8.79 14.25
N ARG A 224 6.01 -8.27 13.60
CA ARG A 224 6.10 -7.85 12.19
C ARG A 224 7.17 -6.76 11.97
N PHE A 225 7.33 -5.84 12.92
CA PHE A 225 8.34 -4.78 12.84
C PHE A 225 9.74 -5.32 13.16
N ALA A 226 9.87 -6.18 14.17
CA ALA A 226 11.15 -6.82 14.51
C ALA A 226 11.68 -7.69 13.36
N ASP A 227 10.81 -8.48 12.72
CA ASP A 227 11.17 -9.30 11.57
C ASP A 227 11.55 -8.43 10.36
N THR A 228 10.82 -7.36 10.12
CA THR A 228 11.12 -6.40 9.04
C THR A 228 12.51 -5.77 9.22
N ALA A 229 12.82 -5.27 10.42
CA ALA A 229 14.14 -4.71 10.74
C ALA A 229 15.26 -5.76 10.59
N THR A 230 14.98 -7.00 11.01
CA THR A 230 15.91 -8.13 10.86
C THR A 230 16.18 -8.43 9.39
N LEU A 231 15.16 -8.46 8.52
CA LEU A 231 15.33 -8.69 7.07
C LEU A 231 16.17 -7.59 6.43
N ALA A 232 15.90 -6.31 6.73
CA ALA A 232 16.66 -5.20 6.20
C ALA A 232 18.13 -5.26 6.67
N ASN A 233 18.37 -5.48 7.95
CA ASN A 233 19.72 -5.58 8.51
C ASN A 233 20.47 -6.80 7.95
N TRP A 234 19.79 -7.92 7.74
CA TRP A 234 20.40 -9.08 7.10
C TRP A 234 20.84 -8.75 5.66
N TYR A 235 20.00 -8.10 4.86
CA TYR A 235 20.36 -7.72 3.49
C TYR A 235 21.61 -6.83 3.47
N TYR A 236 21.62 -5.74 4.23
CA TYR A 236 22.74 -4.79 4.26
C TYR A 236 24.01 -5.38 4.86
N GLY A 237 23.89 -6.32 5.82
CA GLY A 237 25.02 -6.98 6.46
C GLY A 237 25.65 -8.10 5.62
N HIS A 238 24.98 -8.59 4.57
CA HIS A 238 25.45 -9.71 3.74
C HIS A 238 25.75 -9.31 2.29
N LYS A 239 25.87 -8.02 2.01
CA LYS A 239 26.25 -7.54 0.68
C LYS A 239 27.70 -7.90 0.37
N VAL A 240 27.91 -8.48 -0.81
CA VAL A 240 29.24 -8.74 -1.37
C VAL A 240 29.43 -7.84 -2.58
N THR A 241 30.42 -6.95 -2.53
CA THR A 241 30.79 -6.16 -3.70
C THR A 241 31.78 -6.98 -4.54
N VAL A 242 31.35 -7.41 -5.71
CA VAL A 242 32.24 -8.08 -6.67
C VAL A 242 32.74 -7.05 -7.65
N ALA A 243 34.05 -6.78 -7.65
CA ALA A 243 34.70 -5.97 -8.68
C ALA A 243 34.85 -6.83 -9.95
N ILE A 244 34.08 -6.55 -10.99
CA ILE A 244 34.25 -7.17 -12.30
C ILE A 244 35.25 -6.33 -13.07
N ALA A 245 36.44 -6.85 -13.30
CA ALA A 245 37.44 -6.20 -14.14
C ALA A 245 36.92 -6.14 -15.60
N ASN A 246 36.87 -4.94 -16.19
CA ASN A 246 36.54 -4.66 -17.59
C ASN A 246 35.06 -4.59 -17.99
N THR A 247 34.10 -4.30 -17.13
CA THR A 247 32.76 -3.87 -17.55
C THR A 247 32.39 -2.55 -16.87
N GLN A 248 31.80 -1.61 -17.65
CA GLN A 248 31.31 -0.34 -17.12
C GLN A 248 29.97 -0.45 -16.39
N GLU A 249 29.45 -1.65 -16.20
CA GLU A 249 28.21 -1.92 -15.49
C GLU A 249 28.48 -2.58 -14.14
N LYS A 250 28.01 -1.97 -13.06
CA LYS A 250 27.99 -2.58 -11.73
C LYS A 250 26.84 -3.58 -11.67
N LEU A 251 27.13 -4.87 -11.80
CA LEU A 251 26.19 -5.94 -11.50
C LEU A 251 26.32 -6.32 -10.01
N SER A 252 25.26 -6.10 -9.23
CA SER A 252 25.13 -6.70 -7.89
C SER A 252 24.61 -8.11 -8.03
N LEU A 253 25.45 -9.11 -7.85
CA LEU A 253 25.06 -10.51 -7.72
C LEU A 253 24.95 -10.86 -6.25
N ILE A 254 23.75 -11.19 -5.79
CA ILE A 254 23.54 -11.77 -4.46
C ILE A 254 23.65 -13.27 -4.61
N HIS A 255 24.70 -13.89 -4.05
CA HIS A 255 24.79 -15.32 -3.91
C HIS A 255 24.20 -15.72 -2.58
N ILE A 256 23.11 -16.48 -2.61
CA ILE A 256 22.52 -17.12 -1.43
C ILE A 256 23.06 -18.55 -1.42
N SER A 257 23.98 -18.85 -0.51
CA SER A 257 24.33 -20.23 -0.18
C SER A 257 23.30 -20.77 0.82
N GLU A 258 22.77 -21.96 0.53
CA GLU A 258 21.87 -22.73 1.40
C GLU A 258 22.49 -23.00 2.78
#